data_42655c0ab745b518aaeb9ceb6236b690
#
_entry.id   42655c0ab745b518aaeb9ceb6236b690
#
_cell.length_a   1.000
_cell.length_b   1.000
_cell.length_c   1.000
_cell.angle_alpha   90.00
_cell.angle_beta   90.00
_cell.angle_gamma   90.00
#
_symmetry.space_group_name_H-M   'P 1'
#
loop_
_entity.id
_entity.type
_entity.pdbx_description
1 polymer ?
#
loop_
_entity_poly.entity_id
_entity_poly.type
_entity_poly.pdbx_seq_one_letter_code
_entity_poly.pdbx_strand_id
1 'polypeptide(L)'
;NANDGTNEGIIHEEKPFFSVQFHPEHTAGPEDLECLFDVFIQLMKSSTTLTPKDLTRMLLEYKEXXXXXDKNFEVPKKVLIIGSGGLSIGQAGEFDYSGSQAIKALQEEKIQTVLINPNIATVQTSKGMADKVYFLPLIPEYVEQVIKAERPDGVLLTFGGQTGLNCGVALQKSGIFDKYGVKVLGTPIEAIIDTEDRKIFSERISSIGEKVAPSLAAYSVQEALEAADCLGYPVMARAAFSLGGLGSGFANNKDELKSLALQA
;
A
#
# COMPACT_ATOMS: atom_id res chain seq x y z
N ASN A 1 18.53 8.15 -11.40
CA ASN A 1 17.68 8.38 -10.21
C ASN A 1 17.76 9.87 -9.83
N ALA A 2 16.60 10.53 -9.81
CA ALA A 2 16.54 11.97 -9.53
C ALA A 2 16.83 12.31 -8.05
N ASN A 3 16.65 11.33 -7.16
CA ASN A 3 16.81 11.56 -5.72
C ASN A 3 18.27 11.55 -5.26
N ASP A 4 19.09 10.69 -5.85
CA ASP A 4 20.46 10.48 -5.37
C ASP A 4 21.53 10.51 -6.49
N GLY A 5 21.11 10.69 -7.74
CA GLY A 5 22.02 10.75 -8.88
C GLY A 5 22.61 9.41 -9.31
N THR A 6 22.11 8.29 -8.75
CA THR A 6 22.61 6.97 -9.16
C THR A 6 22.15 6.61 -10.57
N ASN A 7 22.91 5.77 -11.25
CA ASN A 7 22.57 5.28 -12.59
C ASN A 7 21.57 4.12 -12.45
N GLU A 8 20.37 4.30 -12.97
CA GLU A 8 19.28 3.33 -12.88
C GLU A 8 19.09 2.52 -14.16
N GLY A 9 19.94 2.71 -15.15
CA GLY A 9 19.86 1.93 -16.37
C GLY A 9 20.82 2.43 -17.44
N ILE A 10 20.98 1.63 -18.48
CA ILE A 10 21.85 1.98 -19.62
C ILE A 10 21.13 1.67 -20.93
N ILE A 11 21.48 2.44 -21.97
CA ILE A 11 20.99 2.23 -23.34
C ILE A 11 22.23 2.11 -24.24
N HIS A 12 22.24 1.08 -25.10
CA HIS A 12 23.30 0.90 -26.06
C HIS A 12 23.21 1.98 -27.14
N GLU A 13 24.34 2.58 -27.52
CA GLU A 13 24.39 3.71 -28.46
C GLU A 13 23.92 3.38 -29.87
N GLU A 14 24.14 2.15 -30.33
CA GLU A 14 23.90 1.75 -31.73
C GLU A 14 22.86 0.65 -31.90
N LYS A 15 22.54 -0.09 -30.85
CA LYS A 15 21.65 -1.25 -30.92
C LYS A 15 20.43 -1.04 -29.99
N PRO A 16 19.31 -1.68 -30.30
CA PRO A 16 18.10 -1.50 -29.48
C PRO A 16 18.16 -2.32 -28.17
N PHE A 17 19.24 -2.15 -27.43
CA PHE A 17 19.45 -2.83 -26.15
C PHE A 17 19.42 -1.80 -25.04
N PHE A 18 18.68 -2.12 -23.98
CA PHE A 18 18.67 -1.33 -22.76
C PHE A 18 18.56 -2.25 -21.56
N SER A 19 18.97 -1.75 -20.43
CA SER A 19 18.77 -2.45 -19.16
C SER A 19 18.39 -1.44 -18.07
N VAL A 20 17.72 -1.95 -17.04
CA VAL A 20 17.37 -1.14 -15.87
C VAL A 20 17.83 -1.85 -14.61
N GLN A 21 18.13 -1.09 -13.58
CA GLN A 21 18.59 -1.59 -12.29
C GLN A 21 17.43 -1.92 -11.33
N PHE A 22 16.30 -1.30 -11.55
CA PHE A 22 15.08 -1.50 -10.78
C PHE A 22 14.19 -2.60 -11.40
N HIS A 23 13.09 -2.92 -10.75
CA HIS A 23 12.12 -3.93 -11.18
C HIS A 23 10.92 -3.26 -11.88
N PRO A 24 10.91 -3.15 -13.22
CA PRO A 24 9.80 -2.49 -13.93
C PRO A 24 8.48 -3.26 -13.85
N GLU A 25 8.53 -4.56 -13.55
CA GLU A 25 7.36 -5.39 -13.30
C GLU A 25 6.67 -5.07 -11.97
N HIS A 26 7.30 -4.38 -11.11
CA HIS A 26 6.94 -3.80 -9.81
C HIS A 26 5.96 -4.57 -8.92
N THR A 27 5.22 -5.47 -9.41
CA THR A 27 4.20 -6.32 -8.75
C THR A 27 3.37 -5.66 -7.63
N ALA A 28 3.96 -4.87 -6.76
CA ALA A 28 3.33 -4.16 -5.66
C ALA A 28 3.86 -2.73 -5.51
N GLY A 29 4.17 -2.10 -6.63
CA GLY A 29 4.76 -0.75 -6.67
C GLY A 29 4.17 0.14 -7.75
N PRO A 30 4.84 1.23 -8.09
CA PRO A 30 4.36 2.17 -9.11
C PRO A 30 4.33 1.56 -10.51
N GLU A 31 3.26 1.76 -11.24
CA GLU A 31 3.02 1.20 -12.59
C GLU A 31 3.65 2.03 -13.71
N ASP A 32 4.20 3.18 -13.41
CA ASP A 32 4.64 4.18 -14.39
C ASP A 32 5.79 3.72 -15.28
N LEU A 33 6.50 2.65 -14.95
CA LEU A 33 7.59 2.13 -15.77
C LEU A 33 7.33 0.73 -16.36
N GLU A 34 6.12 0.17 -16.14
CA GLU A 34 5.70 -1.08 -16.77
C GLU A 34 5.73 -0.99 -18.32
N CYS A 35 5.52 0.21 -18.84
CA CYS A 35 5.60 0.51 -20.28
C CYS A 35 6.93 0.07 -20.92
N LEU A 36 8.00 -0.15 -20.12
CA LEU A 36 9.27 -0.68 -20.63
C LEU A 36 9.10 -2.03 -21.33
N PHE A 37 8.16 -2.87 -20.86
CA PHE A 37 7.88 -4.16 -21.50
C PHE A 37 7.20 -3.96 -22.87
N ASP A 38 6.30 -3.01 -22.98
CA ASP A 38 5.64 -2.69 -24.26
C ASP A 38 6.63 -2.15 -25.27
N VAL A 39 7.50 -1.24 -24.81
CA VAL A 39 8.57 -0.70 -25.66
C VAL A 39 9.50 -1.82 -26.13
N PHE A 40 9.87 -2.75 -25.24
CA PHE A 40 10.71 -3.91 -25.58
C PHE A 40 10.03 -4.79 -26.66
N ILE A 41 8.73 -5.08 -26.49
CA ILE A 41 7.97 -5.88 -27.46
C ILE A 41 7.88 -5.15 -28.80
N GLN A 42 7.68 -3.84 -28.80
CA GLN A 42 7.67 -3.05 -30.05
C GLN A 42 9.03 -3.08 -30.75
N LEU A 43 10.11 -3.00 -29.99
CA LEU A 43 11.47 -3.11 -30.54
C LEU A 43 11.69 -4.45 -31.23
N MET A 44 11.19 -5.56 -30.62
CA MET A 44 11.31 -6.90 -31.21
C MET A 44 10.48 -7.07 -32.49
N LYS A 45 9.29 -6.44 -32.53
CA LYS A 45 8.39 -6.51 -33.70
C LYS A 45 8.84 -5.61 -34.84
N SER A 46 9.64 -4.61 -34.53
CA SER A 46 10.12 -3.63 -35.53
C SER A 46 11.15 -4.27 -36.47
N SER A 47 10.90 -4.15 -37.75
CA SER A 47 11.84 -4.61 -38.78
C SER A 47 12.92 -3.56 -39.09
N THR A 48 12.81 -2.37 -38.51
CA THR A 48 13.79 -1.27 -38.68
C THR A 48 14.67 -1.17 -37.43
N THR A 49 15.93 -0.84 -37.66
CA THR A 49 16.86 -0.60 -36.54
C THR A 49 16.49 0.70 -35.85
N LEU A 50 15.91 0.57 -34.66
CA LEU A 50 15.58 1.74 -33.83
C LEU A 50 16.84 2.27 -33.15
N THR A 51 16.94 3.58 -33.09
CA THR A 51 18.05 4.26 -32.43
C THR A 51 17.75 4.51 -30.95
N PRO A 52 18.75 4.81 -30.12
CA PRO A 52 18.51 5.23 -28.74
C PRO A 52 17.57 6.43 -28.61
N LYS A 53 17.57 7.34 -29.61
CA LYS A 53 16.65 8.47 -29.64
C LYS A 53 15.20 8.02 -29.85
N ASP A 54 15.00 6.99 -30.67
CA ASP A 54 13.66 6.43 -30.88
C ASP A 54 13.16 5.75 -29.60
N LEU A 55 14.04 5.01 -28.92
CA LEU A 55 13.70 4.39 -27.63
C LEU A 55 13.31 5.45 -26.59
N THR A 56 14.12 6.50 -26.48
CA THR A 56 13.82 7.61 -25.55
C THR A 56 12.48 8.26 -25.89
N ARG A 57 12.21 8.49 -27.19
CA ARG A 57 10.95 9.07 -27.63
C ARG A 57 9.77 8.15 -27.28
N MET A 58 9.88 6.84 -27.54
CA MET A 58 8.82 5.87 -27.21
C MET A 58 8.51 5.87 -25.71
N LEU A 59 9.54 5.90 -24.88
CA LEU A 59 9.36 5.95 -23.42
C LEU A 59 8.66 7.25 -22.98
N LEU A 60 9.02 8.38 -23.59
CA LEU A 60 8.37 9.66 -23.29
C LEU A 60 6.91 9.69 -23.74
N GLU A 61 6.62 9.13 -24.92
CA GLU A 61 5.25 9.02 -25.43
C GLU A 61 4.38 8.16 -24.52
N TYR A 62 4.90 7.05 -24.03
CA TYR A 62 4.19 6.21 -23.04
C TYR A 62 3.95 6.97 -21.75
N LYS A 63 4.94 7.68 -21.26
CA LYS A 63 4.82 8.47 -20.04
C LYS A 63 3.75 9.57 -20.20
N GLU A 64 3.66 10.21 -21.33
CA GLU A 64 2.59 11.17 -21.63
C GLU A 64 1.20 10.56 -21.66
N UNK A 65 1.30 9.54 -22.03
CA UNK A 65 0.11 8.83 -22.13
C UNK A 65 -0.35 8.30 -20.83
N UNK A 66 0.49 7.95 -20.15
CA UNK A 66 0.24 7.47 -18.90
C UNK A 66 0.03 8.56 -17.90
N UNK A 67 0.53 9.41 -18.26
CA UNK A 67 0.45 10.54 -17.51
C UNK A 67 -0.82 11.30 -17.71
N UNK A 68 -1.45 10.87 -18.32
CA UNK A 68 -2.51 11.43 -18.42
C UNK A 68 -3.06 11.47 -17.24
N UNK A 69 -2.50 12.03 -16.63
CA UNK A 69 -2.89 12.34 -15.41
C UNK A 69 -4.25 12.73 -15.52
N ASP A 70 -5.00 12.46 -14.48
CA ASP A 70 -6.29 13.05 -14.27
C ASP A 70 -6.11 14.58 -14.34
N LYS A 71 -6.49 15.17 -15.39
CA LYS A 71 -6.43 16.62 -15.61
C LYS A 71 -7.18 17.41 -14.52
N ASN A 72 -7.98 16.74 -13.72
CA ASN A 72 -8.71 17.32 -12.60
C ASN A 72 -8.01 17.04 -11.25
N PHE A 73 -6.82 16.43 -11.25
CA PHE A 73 -6.08 16.20 -10.00
C PHE A 73 -5.54 17.56 -9.50
N GLU A 74 -6.08 17.98 -8.38
CA GLU A 74 -5.57 19.15 -7.67
C GLU A 74 -4.43 18.73 -6.74
N VAL A 75 -3.25 19.25 -6.99
CA VAL A 75 -2.08 19.00 -6.15
C VAL A 75 -2.40 19.51 -4.74
N PRO A 76 -2.31 18.67 -3.71
CA PRO A 76 -2.58 19.12 -2.34
C PRO A 76 -1.51 20.11 -1.88
N LYS A 77 -1.90 21.06 -1.04
CA LYS A 77 -0.97 22.04 -0.45
C LYS A 77 -0.41 21.56 0.88
N LYS A 78 -1.19 20.76 1.61
CA LYS A 78 -0.82 20.24 2.93
C LYS A 78 -1.32 18.81 3.07
N VAL A 79 -0.42 17.89 3.43
CA VAL A 79 -0.73 16.47 3.58
C VAL A 79 -0.41 16.02 5.01
N LEU A 80 -1.38 15.33 5.62
CA LEU A 80 -1.21 14.63 6.89
C LEU A 80 -0.73 13.21 6.61
N ILE A 81 0.37 12.82 7.26
CA ILE A 81 0.92 11.47 7.15
C ILE A 81 0.65 10.77 8.49
N ILE A 82 -0.06 9.64 8.42
CA ILE A 82 -0.22 8.76 9.58
C ILE A 82 1.05 7.91 9.65
N GLY A 83 1.84 8.13 10.66
CA GLY A 83 3.15 7.49 10.80
C GLY A 83 3.09 6.09 11.40
N SER A 84 4.27 5.51 11.56
CA SER A 84 4.41 4.09 11.86
C SER A 84 3.95 3.67 13.28
N GLY A 85 3.88 4.58 14.22
CA GLY A 85 3.47 4.25 15.59
C GLY A 85 4.46 3.33 16.29
N GLY A 86 3.95 2.57 17.24
CA GLY A 86 4.73 1.55 17.97
C GLY A 86 4.67 0.22 17.24
N LEU A 87 5.59 0.01 16.32
CA LEU A 87 5.63 -1.19 15.49
C LEU A 87 6.40 -2.32 16.17
N SER A 88 6.08 -3.54 15.76
CA SER A 88 6.82 -4.73 16.18
C SER A 88 8.24 -4.74 15.58
N ILE A 89 9.14 -5.44 16.22
CA ILE A 89 10.49 -5.68 15.70
C ILE A 89 10.36 -6.35 14.33
N GLY A 90 11.08 -5.81 13.36
CA GLY A 90 11.04 -6.30 11.97
C GLY A 90 10.15 -5.46 11.06
N GLN A 91 9.08 -4.87 11.58
CA GLN A 91 8.22 -3.98 10.82
C GLN A 91 8.73 -2.53 10.84
N ALA A 92 9.40 -2.15 11.92
CA ALA A 92 9.83 -0.77 12.15
C ALA A 92 10.70 -0.22 11.02
N GLY A 93 11.67 -0.99 10.56
CA GLY A 93 12.59 -0.56 9.51
C GLY A 93 11.89 -0.23 8.20
N GLU A 94 10.95 -1.08 7.79
CA GLU A 94 10.20 -0.90 6.56
C GLU A 94 9.35 0.38 6.60
N PHE A 95 8.55 0.52 7.64
CA PHE A 95 7.65 1.67 7.76
C PHE A 95 8.41 2.97 8.06
N ASP A 96 9.51 2.89 8.82
CA ASP A 96 10.35 4.06 9.07
C ASP A 96 10.92 4.60 7.75
N TYR A 97 11.44 3.71 6.90
CA TYR A 97 12.01 4.10 5.61
C TYR A 97 10.93 4.65 4.68
N SER A 98 9.86 3.90 4.45
CA SER A 98 8.82 4.30 3.50
C SER A 98 8.15 5.62 3.90
N GLY A 99 7.84 5.79 5.18
CA GLY A 99 7.26 7.04 5.68
C GLY A 99 8.20 8.23 5.55
N SER A 100 9.49 8.03 5.83
CA SER A 100 10.50 9.08 5.69
C SER A 100 10.66 9.48 4.21
N GLN A 101 10.64 8.51 3.30
CA GLN A 101 10.73 8.80 1.87
C GLN A 101 9.47 9.53 1.37
N ALA A 102 8.30 9.19 1.89
CA ALA A 102 7.06 9.90 1.56
C ALA A 102 7.13 11.37 1.98
N ILE A 103 7.61 11.63 3.21
CA ILE A 103 7.79 13.00 3.72
C ILE A 103 8.74 13.78 2.80
N LYS A 104 9.87 13.17 2.47
CA LYS A 104 10.87 13.78 1.59
C LYS A 104 10.30 14.09 0.21
N ALA A 105 9.58 13.13 -0.39
CA ALA A 105 8.98 13.31 -1.72
C ALA A 105 7.98 14.47 -1.73
N LEU A 106 7.12 14.55 -0.71
CA LEU A 106 6.16 15.65 -0.58
C LEU A 106 6.88 17.02 -0.46
N GLN A 107 7.98 17.07 0.30
CA GLN A 107 8.76 18.29 0.44
C GLN A 107 9.43 18.70 -0.86
N GLU A 108 9.92 17.75 -1.65
CA GLU A 108 10.49 18.02 -2.98
C GLU A 108 9.44 18.64 -3.91
N GLU A 109 8.17 18.22 -3.77
CA GLU A 109 7.04 18.79 -4.51
C GLU A 109 6.48 20.07 -3.89
N LYS A 110 7.14 20.63 -2.86
CA LYS A 110 6.75 21.85 -2.15
C LYS A 110 5.39 21.73 -1.44
N ILE A 111 5.03 20.51 -1.01
CA ILE A 111 3.80 20.22 -0.27
C ILE A 111 4.12 20.26 1.22
N GLN A 112 3.34 20.98 1.99
CA GLN A 112 3.49 21.02 3.46
C GLN A 112 3.19 19.65 4.06
N THR A 113 4.03 19.23 5.01
CA THR A 113 3.93 17.92 5.62
C THR A 113 3.61 18.03 7.12
N VAL A 114 2.56 17.32 7.53
CA VAL A 114 2.19 17.16 8.94
C VAL A 114 2.25 15.67 9.24
N LEU A 115 3.04 15.29 10.23
CA LEU A 115 3.19 13.90 10.65
C LEU A 115 2.53 13.71 12.01
N ILE A 116 1.72 12.67 12.16
CA ILE A 116 1.29 12.21 13.48
C ILE A 116 1.92 10.84 13.74
N ASN A 117 2.68 10.72 14.82
CA ASN A 117 3.40 9.49 15.16
C ASN A 117 3.76 9.52 16.65
N PRO A 118 3.26 8.59 17.47
CA PRO A 118 3.61 8.55 18.90
C PRO A 118 5.05 8.14 19.18
N ASN A 119 5.74 7.57 18.20
CA ASN A 119 7.09 7.04 18.36
C ASN A 119 8.13 8.15 18.24
N ILE A 120 8.82 8.44 19.32
CA ILE A 120 9.90 9.44 19.36
C ILE A 120 11.24 8.88 18.85
N ALA A 121 11.32 7.56 18.66
CA ALA A 121 12.57 6.86 18.31
C ALA A 121 12.59 6.41 16.85
N THR A 122 11.94 7.18 15.98
CA THR A 122 11.91 6.90 14.53
C THR A 122 12.51 8.05 13.74
N VAL A 123 13.12 7.72 12.60
CA VAL A 123 13.63 8.72 11.64
C VAL A 123 12.51 9.67 11.20
N GLN A 124 11.29 9.18 11.06
CA GLN A 124 10.13 9.98 10.62
C GLN A 124 9.94 11.23 11.50
N THR A 125 10.13 11.11 12.81
CA THR A 125 9.92 12.20 13.77
C THR A 125 11.16 13.05 14.00
N SER A 126 12.25 12.77 13.31
CA SER A 126 13.50 13.54 13.43
C SER A 126 13.29 14.99 13.01
N LYS A 127 13.98 15.89 13.71
CA LYS A 127 13.92 17.32 13.41
C LYS A 127 14.36 17.57 11.96
N GLY A 128 13.53 18.33 11.24
CA GLY A 128 13.81 18.67 9.84
C GLY A 128 13.24 17.69 8.83
N MET A 129 12.60 16.60 9.27
CA MET A 129 11.86 15.71 8.37
C MET A 129 10.53 16.37 7.98
N ALA A 130 9.46 16.15 8.72
CA ALA A 130 8.19 16.82 8.44
C ALA A 130 8.21 18.29 8.90
N ASP A 131 7.41 19.14 8.26
CA ASP A 131 7.26 20.54 8.68
C ASP A 131 6.68 20.63 10.08
N LYS A 132 5.81 19.70 10.45
CA LYS A 132 5.20 19.66 11.78
C LYS A 132 4.99 18.22 12.23
N VAL A 133 5.28 17.94 13.49
CA VAL A 133 5.15 16.59 14.05
C VAL A 133 4.25 16.65 15.30
N TYR A 134 3.27 15.77 15.34
CA TYR A 134 2.40 15.53 16.50
C TYR A 134 2.72 14.19 17.13
N PHE A 135 3.20 14.20 18.37
CA PHE A 135 3.52 12.99 19.15
C PHE A 135 2.26 12.55 19.90
N LEU A 136 1.29 12.01 19.14
CA LEU A 136 -0.02 11.61 19.67
C LEU A 136 -0.35 10.18 19.25
N PRO A 137 -1.15 9.47 20.05
CA PRO A 137 -1.63 8.14 19.66
C PRO A 137 -2.40 8.17 18.34
N LEU A 138 -2.27 7.08 17.58
CA LEU A 138 -2.94 6.92 16.27
C LEU A 138 -4.35 6.37 16.48
N ILE A 139 -5.19 7.15 17.15
CA ILE A 139 -6.61 6.84 17.34
C ILE A 139 -7.45 7.97 16.77
N PRO A 140 -8.67 7.65 16.28
CA PRO A 140 -9.48 8.63 15.54
C PRO A 140 -9.67 9.97 16.23
N GLU A 141 -9.86 9.96 17.54
CA GLU A 141 -10.11 11.17 18.34
C GLU A 141 -8.96 12.17 18.28
N TYR A 142 -7.71 11.67 18.38
CA TYR A 142 -6.54 12.55 18.29
C TYR A 142 -6.26 12.97 16.85
N VAL A 143 -6.43 12.05 15.91
CA VAL A 143 -6.22 12.37 14.48
C VAL A 143 -7.24 13.42 14.04
N GLU A 144 -8.50 13.33 14.46
CA GLU A 144 -9.52 14.37 14.19
C GLU A 144 -9.06 15.73 14.72
N GLN A 145 -8.49 15.79 15.94
CA GLN A 145 -8.01 17.07 16.48
C GLN A 145 -6.87 17.65 15.64
N VAL A 146 -5.98 16.81 15.15
CA VAL A 146 -4.91 17.27 14.25
C VAL A 146 -5.49 17.76 12.93
N ILE A 147 -6.43 17.03 12.33
CA ILE A 147 -7.11 17.44 11.10
C ILE A 147 -7.80 18.79 11.30
N LYS A 148 -8.51 18.96 12.40
CA LYS A 148 -9.20 20.21 12.76
C LYS A 148 -8.23 21.40 12.89
N ALA A 149 -7.07 21.18 13.52
CA ALA A 149 -6.06 22.21 13.76
C ALA A 149 -5.29 22.55 12.47
N GLU A 150 -4.89 21.55 11.70
CA GLU A 150 -3.99 21.73 10.57
C GLU A 150 -4.69 21.90 9.22
N ARG A 151 -5.93 21.42 9.09
CA ARG A 151 -6.73 21.51 7.86
C ARG A 151 -5.96 21.02 6.64
N PRO A 152 -5.47 19.76 6.65
CA PRO A 152 -4.78 19.22 5.47
C PRO A 152 -5.76 18.99 4.32
N ASP A 153 -5.27 19.09 3.10
CA ASP A 153 -6.05 18.78 1.90
C ASP A 153 -6.12 17.26 1.68
N GLY A 154 -5.08 16.54 2.12
CA GLY A 154 -4.99 15.11 1.92
C GLY A 154 -4.39 14.38 3.10
N VAL A 155 -4.61 13.07 3.14
CA VAL A 155 -4.05 12.17 4.16
C VAL A 155 -3.46 10.93 3.51
N LEU A 156 -2.28 10.51 3.99
CA LEU A 156 -1.63 9.26 3.62
C LEU A 156 -1.73 8.29 4.78
N LEU A 157 -2.38 7.14 4.57
CA LEU A 157 -2.68 6.14 5.60
C LEU A 157 -1.69 4.99 5.63
N THR A 158 -1.14 4.63 4.47
CA THR A 158 -0.41 3.37 4.28
C THR A 158 0.96 3.33 4.97
N PHE A 159 1.47 4.47 5.42
CA PHE A 159 2.75 4.55 6.12
C PHE A 159 2.64 4.28 7.62
N GLY A 160 1.42 4.06 8.11
CA GLY A 160 1.13 3.79 9.52
C GLY A 160 0.88 2.32 9.86
N GLY A 161 1.13 1.43 8.90
CA GLY A 161 0.84 0.01 9.07
C GLY A 161 -0.64 -0.24 9.39
N GLN A 162 -0.94 -1.38 9.99
CA GLN A 162 -2.31 -1.76 10.31
C GLN A 162 -3.02 -0.72 11.21
N THR A 163 -2.28 -0.15 12.15
CA THR A 163 -2.83 0.88 13.04
C THR A 163 -3.30 2.10 12.24
N GLY A 164 -2.49 2.54 11.29
CA GLY A 164 -2.85 3.67 10.42
C GLY A 164 -4.05 3.36 9.55
N LEU A 165 -4.09 2.16 8.96
CA LEU A 165 -5.21 1.73 8.10
C LEU A 165 -6.51 1.67 8.91
N ASN A 166 -6.48 1.03 10.08
CA ASN A 166 -7.66 0.92 10.96
C ASN A 166 -8.18 2.30 11.37
N CYS A 167 -7.26 3.19 11.73
CA CYS A 167 -7.60 4.58 12.09
C CYS A 167 -8.26 5.29 10.91
N GLY A 168 -7.71 5.16 9.71
CA GLY A 168 -8.25 5.75 8.49
C GLY A 168 -9.66 5.25 8.17
N VAL A 169 -9.88 3.95 8.26
CA VAL A 169 -11.21 3.35 8.05
C VAL A 169 -12.22 3.89 9.06
N ALA A 170 -11.83 4.01 10.34
CA ALA A 170 -12.70 4.55 11.38
C ALA A 170 -13.06 6.03 11.11
N LEU A 171 -12.08 6.84 10.69
CA LEU A 171 -12.29 8.25 10.35
C LEU A 171 -13.22 8.41 9.14
N GLN A 172 -13.07 7.55 8.13
CA GLN A 172 -13.96 7.56 6.97
C GLN A 172 -15.38 7.20 7.38
N LYS A 173 -15.55 6.12 8.14
CA LYS A 173 -16.88 5.65 8.58
C LYS A 173 -17.59 6.69 9.45
N SER A 174 -16.86 7.46 10.23
CA SER A 174 -17.43 8.53 11.06
C SER A 174 -17.65 9.84 10.29
N GLY A 175 -17.28 9.88 9.01
CA GLY A 175 -17.48 11.07 8.15
C GLY A 175 -16.49 12.20 8.39
N ILE A 176 -15.41 11.96 9.13
CA ILE A 176 -14.43 13.01 9.48
C ILE A 176 -13.73 13.56 8.24
N PHE A 177 -13.32 12.70 7.31
CA PHE A 177 -12.65 13.16 6.10
C PHE A 177 -13.57 14.08 5.27
N ASP A 178 -14.83 13.69 5.09
CA ASP A 178 -15.82 14.52 4.38
C ASP A 178 -16.08 15.84 5.11
N LYS A 179 -16.24 15.77 6.42
CA LYS A 179 -16.51 16.95 7.29
C LYS A 179 -15.44 18.03 7.14
N TYR A 180 -14.18 17.63 6.99
CA TYR A 180 -13.05 18.58 6.91
C TYR A 180 -12.48 18.70 5.49
N GLY A 181 -13.07 18.03 4.50
CA GLY A 181 -12.62 18.09 3.10
C GLY A 181 -11.26 17.47 2.86
N VAL A 182 -10.94 16.38 3.59
CA VAL A 182 -9.64 15.71 3.48
C VAL A 182 -9.77 14.55 2.49
N LYS A 183 -8.90 14.52 1.48
CA LYS A 183 -8.87 13.42 0.50
C LYS A 183 -7.88 12.34 0.96
N VAL A 184 -8.28 11.07 0.90
CA VAL A 184 -7.36 9.96 1.11
C VAL A 184 -6.53 9.84 -0.17
N LEU A 185 -5.21 9.97 -0.02
CA LEU A 185 -4.25 9.91 -1.13
C LEU A 185 -3.59 8.54 -1.18
N GLY A 186 -3.16 8.16 -2.37
CA GLY A 186 -2.57 6.84 -2.60
C GLY A 186 -3.66 5.78 -2.70
N THR A 187 -3.60 4.75 -1.88
CA THR A 187 -4.59 3.66 -1.90
C THR A 187 -5.98 4.17 -1.51
N PRO A 188 -6.99 4.05 -2.38
CA PRO A 188 -8.35 4.49 -2.03
C PRO A 188 -8.89 3.77 -0.80
N ILE A 189 -9.66 4.48 0.02
CA ILE A 189 -10.15 3.92 1.29
C ILE A 189 -11.05 2.69 1.07
N GLU A 190 -11.79 2.67 -0.04
CA GLU A 190 -12.63 1.53 -0.41
C GLU A 190 -11.78 0.29 -0.69
N ALA A 191 -10.65 0.46 -1.36
CA ALA A 191 -9.71 -0.63 -1.61
C ALA A 191 -9.12 -1.17 -0.30
N ILE A 192 -8.81 -0.28 0.64
CA ILE A 192 -8.34 -0.70 1.97
C ILE A 192 -9.41 -1.55 2.66
N ILE A 193 -10.67 -1.09 2.67
CA ILE A 193 -11.79 -1.82 3.28
C ILE A 193 -11.99 -3.18 2.60
N ASP A 194 -12.01 -3.20 1.28
CA ASP A 194 -12.25 -4.43 0.50
C ASP A 194 -11.14 -5.46 0.72
N THR A 195 -9.88 -5.02 0.81
CA THR A 195 -8.76 -5.95 0.99
C THR A 195 -8.58 -6.42 2.44
N GLU A 196 -9.04 -5.65 3.41
CA GLU A 196 -8.98 -6.04 4.82
C GLU A 196 -10.03 -7.10 5.17
N ASP A 197 -11.19 -7.08 4.52
CA ASP A 197 -12.26 -8.05 4.74
C ASP A 197 -12.04 -9.25 3.80
N ARG A 198 -11.71 -10.41 4.38
CA ARG A 198 -11.40 -11.62 3.61
C ARG A 198 -12.55 -12.09 2.73
N LYS A 199 -13.79 -11.92 3.19
CA LYS A 199 -14.98 -12.31 2.42
C LYS A 199 -15.12 -11.38 1.20
N ILE A 200 -15.09 -10.07 1.44
CA ILE A 200 -15.19 -9.08 0.36
C ILE A 200 -14.04 -9.27 -0.63
N PHE A 201 -12.81 -9.46 -0.13
CA PHE A 201 -11.64 -9.72 -0.97
C PHE A 201 -11.87 -10.94 -1.87
N SER A 202 -12.32 -12.06 -1.29
CA SER A 202 -12.60 -13.27 -2.04
C SER A 202 -13.65 -13.03 -3.15
N GLU A 203 -14.72 -12.29 -2.82
CA GLU A 203 -15.76 -11.93 -3.78
C GLU A 203 -15.21 -11.06 -4.92
N ARG A 204 -14.38 -10.06 -4.59
CA ARG A 204 -13.74 -9.20 -5.59
C ARG A 204 -12.82 -9.99 -6.52
N ILE A 205 -11.96 -10.86 -5.95
CA ILE A 205 -11.06 -11.70 -6.75
C ILE A 205 -11.86 -12.62 -7.69
N SER A 206 -12.93 -13.22 -7.16
CA SER A 206 -13.81 -14.08 -7.98
C SER A 206 -14.50 -13.29 -9.10
N SER A 207 -14.87 -12.03 -8.84
CA SER A 207 -15.56 -11.19 -9.85
C SER A 207 -14.68 -10.86 -11.06
N ILE A 208 -13.35 -10.90 -10.91
CA ILE A 208 -12.42 -10.68 -12.03
C ILE A 208 -11.97 -12.01 -12.68
N GLY A 209 -12.59 -13.12 -12.28
CA GLY A 209 -12.30 -14.44 -12.86
C GLY A 209 -11.10 -15.16 -12.23
N GLU A 210 -10.52 -14.58 -11.18
CA GLU A 210 -9.40 -15.19 -10.48
C GLU A 210 -9.88 -16.05 -9.30
N LYS A 211 -9.00 -16.86 -8.76
CA LYS A 211 -9.34 -17.84 -7.73
C LYS A 211 -8.61 -17.56 -6.43
N VAL A 212 -9.31 -17.74 -5.33
CA VAL A 212 -8.73 -17.82 -3.98
C VAL A 212 -8.94 -19.27 -3.49
N ALA A 213 -8.19 -19.66 -2.48
CA ALA A 213 -8.40 -20.95 -1.83
C ALA A 213 -9.84 -21.00 -1.28
N PRO A 214 -10.58 -22.11 -1.50
CA PRO A 214 -11.91 -22.23 -0.93
C PRO A 214 -11.88 -21.98 0.57
N SER A 215 -12.74 -21.09 1.05
CA SER A 215 -12.72 -20.68 2.45
C SER A 215 -14.13 -20.38 2.94
N LEU A 216 -14.35 -20.62 4.23
CA LEU A 216 -15.62 -20.35 4.90
C LEU A 216 -15.33 -19.64 6.22
N ALA A 217 -16.10 -18.62 6.51
CA ALA A 217 -16.03 -17.93 7.81
C ALA A 217 -16.79 -18.77 8.84
N ALA A 218 -16.28 -18.77 10.07
CA ALA A 218 -16.92 -19.46 11.19
C ALA A 218 -16.83 -18.55 12.43
N TYR A 219 -17.90 -18.48 13.19
CA TYR A 219 -18.02 -17.63 14.36
C TYR A 219 -18.16 -18.44 15.65
N SER A 220 -18.03 -19.78 15.53
CA SER A 220 -18.05 -20.71 16.65
C SER A 220 -17.26 -21.95 16.30
N VAL A 221 -16.87 -22.71 17.33
CA VAL A 221 -16.19 -24.00 17.14
C VAL A 221 -17.05 -24.96 16.30
N GLN A 222 -18.34 -24.98 16.55
CA GLN A 222 -19.27 -25.85 15.81
C GLN A 222 -19.31 -25.46 14.32
N GLU A 223 -19.44 -24.17 14.01
CA GLU A 223 -19.42 -23.68 12.63
C GLU A 223 -18.10 -23.99 11.94
N ALA A 224 -16.98 -23.89 12.67
CA ALA A 224 -15.66 -24.22 12.11
C ALA A 224 -15.57 -25.69 11.71
N LEU A 225 -16.09 -26.59 12.54
CA LEU A 225 -16.12 -28.02 12.25
C LEU A 225 -17.01 -28.33 11.03
N GLU A 226 -18.17 -27.71 10.95
CA GLU A 226 -19.10 -27.85 9.81
C GLU A 226 -18.47 -27.30 8.52
N ALA A 227 -17.81 -26.14 8.60
CA ALA A 227 -17.09 -25.57 7.45
C ALA A 227 -16.00 -26.52 6.97
N ALA A 228 -15.23 -27.10 7.88
CA ALA A 228 -14.16 -28.04 7.51
C ALA A 228 -14.72 -29.33 6.90
N ASP A 229 -15.86 -29.81 7.38
CA ASP A 229 -16.52 -30.97 6.77
C ASP A 229 -16.95 -30.67 5.32
N CYS A 230 -17.33 -29.43 5.02
CA CYS A 230 -17.65 -28.99 3.64
C CYS A 230 -16.38 -28.84 2.76
N LEU A 231 -15.32 -28.26 3.32
CA LEU A 231 -14.08 -27.98 2.58
C LEU A 231 -13.24 -29.24 2.34
N GLY A 232 -13.27 -30.18 3.29
CA GLY A 232 -12.42 -31.37 3.30
C GLY A 232 -11.07 -31.08 3.98
N TYR A 233 -10.60 -32.05 4.76
CA TYR A 233 -9.30 -31.95 5.43
C TYR A 233 -8.15 -32.30 4.47
N PRO A 234 -6.96 -31.71 4.65
CA PRO A 234 -6.59 -30.76 5.70
C PRO A 234 -7.11 -29.36 5.44
N VAL A 235 -7.41 -28.62 6.52
CA VAL A 235 -7.81 -27.22 6.44
C VAL A 235 -6.84 -26.32 7.19
N MET A 236 -6.72 -25.09 6.77
CA MET A 236 -6.01 -24.06 7.52
C MET A 236 -7.05 -23.23 8.28
N ALA A 237 -6.93 -23.21 9.60
CA ALA A 237 -7.70 -22.29 10.44
C ALA A 237 -6.89 -21.03 10.68
N ARG A 238 -7.55 -19.88 10.66
CA ARG A 238 -6.90 -18.60 10.94
C ARG A 238 -7.87 -17.68 11.68
N ALA A 239 -7.45 -17.18 12.83
CA ALA A 239 -8.22 -16.20 13.59
C ALA A 239 -8.33 -14.88 12.81
N ALA A 240 -9.50 -14.24 12.88
CA ALA A 240 -9.83 -13.08 12.05
C ALA A 240 -8.87 -11.90 12.25
N PHE A 241 -8.46 -11.67 13.48
CA PHE A 241 -7.68 -10.47 13.85
C PHE A 241 -6.27 -10.78 14.37
N SER A 242 -5.76 -11.99 14.10
CA SER A 242 -4.41 -12.34 14.57
C SER A 242 -3.33 -11.92 13.57
N LEU A 243 -2.34 -11.21 14.08
CA LEU A 243 -1.10 -10.93 13.38
C LEU A 243 -0.03 -11.89 13.91
N GLY A 244 0.81 -12.42 13.03
CA GLY A 244 1.92 -13.27 13.44
C GLY A 244 1.58 -14.73 13.74
N GLY A 245 0.43 -15.19 13.28
CA GLY A 245 0.08 -16.63 13.31
C GLY A 245 -0.50 -17.17 14.60
N LEU A 246 -0.68 -16.35 15.62
CA LEU A 246 -1.35 -16.78 16.85
C LEU A 246 -2.80 -17.19 16.55
N GLY A 247 -3.23 -18.36 17.03
CA GLY A 247 -4.56 -18.88 16.74
C GLY A 247 -4.74 -19.33 15.29
N SER A 248 -3.63 -19.61 14.59
CA SER A 248 -3.65 -20.06 13.19
C SER A 248 -2.84 -21.36 13.06
N GLY A 249 -3.30 -22.25 12.20
CA GLY A 249 -2.57 -23.51 11.99
C GLY A 249 -3.29 -24.43 11.03
N PHE A 250 -2.61 -25.49 10.63
CA PHE A 250 -3.21 -26.57 9.85
C PHE A 250 -3.85 -27.59 10.78
N ALA A 251 -5.00 -28.08 10.37
CA ALA A 251 -5.70 -29.17 11.02
C ALA A 251 -5.94 -30.27 9.99
N ASN A 252 -5.44 -31.47 10.28
CA ASN A 252 -5.57 -32.65 9.41
C ASN A 252 -6.86 -33.43 9.70
N ASN A 253 -7.49 -33.11 10.80
CA ASN A 253 -8.69 -33.80 11.25
C ASN A 253 -9.50 -32.91 12.22
N LYS A 254 -10.67 -33.41 12.59
CA LYS A 254 -11.65 -32.75 13.42
C LYS A 254 -11.12 -32.38 14.82
N ASP A 255 -10.35 -33.28 15.43
CA ASP A 255 -9.82 -33.04 16.79
C ASP A 255 -8.76 -31.94 16.80
N GLU A 256 -7.89 -31.91 15.80
CA GLU A 256 -6.88 -30.86 15.63
C GLU A 256 -7.56 -29.50 15.40
N LEU A 257 -8.59 -29.47 14.54
CA LEU A 257 -9.32 -28.23 14.28
C LEU A 257 -10.02 -27.72 15.52
N LYS A 258 -10.65 -28.61 16.28
CA LYS A 258 -11.32 -28.26 17.54
C LYS A 258 -10.35 -27.62 18.53
N SER A 259 -9.15 -28.20 18.64
CA SER A 259 -8.10 -27.66 19.53
C SER A 259 -7.64 -26.27 19.09
N LEU A 260 -7.44 -26.07 17.78
CA LEU A 260 -7.06 -24.74 17.22
C LEU A 260 -8.18 -23.72 17.47
N ALA A 261 -9.42 -24.08 17.18
CA ALA A 261 -10.56 -23.16 17.30
C ALA A 261 -10.85 -22.76 18.75
N LEU A 262 -10.46 -23.57 19.72
CA LEU A 262 -10.59 -23.24 21.15
C LEU A 262 -9.48 -22.26 21.61
N GLN A 263 -8.39 -22.15 20.86
CA GLN A 263 -7.27 -21.24 21.16
C GLN A 263 -7.42 -19.89 20.47
N ALA A 264 -8.26 -19.81 19.46
CA ALA A 264 -8.51 -18.60 18.67
C ALA A 264 -9.59 -17.70 19.28
#